data_8314cdb0929b88721e752be3ddb5f163
#
_entry.id   8314cdb0929b88721e752be3ddb5f163
#
_cell.length_a   1.000
_cell.length_b   1.000
_cell.length_c   1.000
_cell.angle_alpha   90.00
_cell.angle_beta   90.00
_cell.angle_gamma   90.00
#
_symmetry.space_group_name_H-M   'P 1'
#
loop_
_entity.id
_entity.type
_entity.pdbx_description
1 polymer ?
#
loop_
_entity_poly.entity_id
_entity_poly.type
_entity_poly.pdbx_seq_one_letter_code
_entity_poly.pdbx_strand_id
1 'polypeptide(L)'
;MLETRFREYIRRFNAEDDTAFDDYLAPDMHMKNGTLEFDGVDGMKHHYRDLIWPHFTERLSVPRFVSDDGRAAIQMHTLFTARRDAPDTLFGAVRAGETFEFDGVIMYEIDDTDRFSDILVAYNSFVHTDLDGNRRDLGIPH
;
A
#
# COMPACT_ATOMS: atom_id res chain seq x y z
N MET A 1 1.60 -10.33 16.06
CA MET A 1 0.49 -10.71 15.12
C MET A 1 0.84 -12.00 14.41
N LEU A 2 -0.09 -12.93 14.35
CA LEU A 2 0.10 -14.17 13.58
C LEU A 2 0.09 -13.90 12.08
N GLU A 3 0.90 -14.64 11.34
CA GLU A 3 0.96 -14.52 9.87
C GLU A 3 -0.39 -14.73 9.20
N THR A 4 -1.21 -15.67 9.69
CA THR A 4 -2.56 -15.92 9.15
C THR A 4 -3.46 -14.70 9.27
N ARG A 5 -3.41 -13.99 10.40
CA ARG A 5 -4.14 -12.73 10.61
C ARG A 5 -3.64 -11.62 9.68
N PHE A 6 -2.32 -11.51 9.53
CA PHE A 6 -1.72 -10.53 8.61
C PHE A 6 -2.13 -10.80 7.15
N ARG A 7 -2.08 -12.06 6.71
CA ARG A 7 -2.47 -12.42 5.33
C ARG A 7 -3.96 -12.20 5.07
N GLU A 8 -4.81 -12.34 6.08
CA GLU A 8 -6.23 -11.98 5.96
C GLU A 8 -6.41 -10.47 5.78
N TYR A 9 -5.64 -9.64 6.49
CA TYR A 9 -5.60 -8.19 6.25
C TYR A 9 -5.24 -7.88 4.79
N ILE A 10 -4.18 -8.49 4.27
CA ILE A 10 -3.74 -8.28 2.87
C ILE A 10 -4.83 -8.74 1.89
N ARG A 11 -5.49 -9.85 2.15
CA ARG A 11 -6.59 -10.33 1.31
C ARG A 11 -7.74 -9.33 1.25
N ARG A 12 -8.12 -8.76 2.38
CA ARG A 12 -9.18 -7.74 2.46
C ARG A 12 -8.75 -6.44 1.83
N PHE A 13 -7.51 -6.02 2.03
CA PHE A 13 -6.93 -4.85 1.36
C PHE A 13 -7.00 -5.00 -0.16
N ASN A 14 -6.57 -6.13 -0.70
CA ASN A 14 -6.62 -6.40 -2.14
C ASN A 14 -8.05 -6.53 -2.69
N ALA A 15 -9.02 -6.80 -1.84
CA ALA A 15 -10.46 -6.82 -2.18
C ALA A 15 -11.12 -5.44 -2.08
N GLU A 16 -10.34 -4.39 -1.76
CA GLU A 16 -10.84 -3.01 -1.57
C GLU A 16 -11.90 -2.93 -0.43
N ASP A 17 -11.73 -3.78 0.59
CA ASP A 17 -12.58 -3.79 1.78
C ASP A 17 -12.02 -2.81 2.81
N ASP A 18 -12.53 -1.58 2.81
CA ASP A 18 -12.05 -0.52 3.71
C ASP A 18 -12.42 -0.76 5.18
N THR A 19 -13.35 -1.68 5.46
CA THR A 19 -13.64 -2.08 6.85
C THR A 19 -12.49 -2.86 7.48
N ALA A 20 -11.55 -3.38 6.68
CA ALA A 20 -10.32 -3.97 7.19
C ALA A 20 -9.50 -2.94 8.00
N PHE A 21 -9.56 -1.67 7.63
CA PHE A 21 -8.84 -0.63 8.36
C PHE A 21 -9.39 -0.44 9.78
N ASP A 22 -10.70 -0.60 9.98
CA ASP A 22 -11.30 -0.55 11.33
C ASP A 22 -10.86 -1.72 12.21
N ASP A 23 -10.65 -2.90 11.61
CA ASP A 23 -10.34 -4.12 12.34
C ASP A 23 -8.85 -4.27 12.65
N TYR A 24 -7.98 -3.76 11.78
CA TYR A 24 -6.53 -4.01 11.83
C TYR A 24 -5.67 -2.80 12.21
N LEU A 25 -6.21 -1.58 12.13
CA LEU A 25 -5.45 -0.38 12.47
C LEU A 25 -5.83 0.15 13.85
N ALA A 26 -4.85 0.63 14.60
CA ALA A 26 -5.09 1.40 15.80
C ALA A 26 -5.77 2.73 15.43
N PRO A 27 -6.67 3.28 16.27
CA PRO A 27 -7.38 4.51 15.95
C PRO A 27 -6.47 5.70 15.64
N ASP A 28 -5.29 5.73 16.25
CA ASP A 28 -4.28 6.78 16.15
C ASP A 28 -3.04 6.33 15.36
N MET A 29 -3.18 5.30 14.51
CA MET A 29 -2.08 4.78 13.73
C MET A 29 -1.41 5.88 12.90
N HIS A 30 -0.11 5.74 12.69
CA HIS A 30 0.67 6.60 11.82
C HIS A 30 1.14 5.85 10.57
N MET A 31 1.07 6.49 9.41
CA MET A 31 1.53 5.95 8.13
C MET A 31 2.55 6.89 7.52
N LYS A 32 3.69 6.34 7.11
CA LYS A 32 4.69 7.06 6.34
C LYS A 32 5.18 6.23 5.16
N ASN A 33 5.12 6.83 3.97
CA ASN A 33 5.63 6.27 2.74
C ASN A 33 6.31 7.38 1.92
N GLY A 34 7.64 7.52 2.07
CA GLY A 34 8.36 8.64 1.46
C GLY A 34 7.87 9.99 1.99
N THR A 35 7.36 10.83 1.12
CA THR A 35 6.78 12.14 1.46
C THR A 35 5.30 12.06 1.83
N LEU A 36 4.65 10.93 1.57
CA LEU A 36 3.28 10.67 1.98
C LEU A 36 3.25 10.35 3.47
N GLU A 37 2.45 11.10 4.22
CA GLU A 37 2.34 10.91 5.66
C GLU A 37 0.93 11.31 6.12
N PHE A 38 0.30 10.48 6.92
CA PHE A 38 -1.01 10.73 7.49
C PHE A 38 -1.26 9.89 8.74
N ASP A 39 -2.28 10.26 9.51
CA ASP A 39 -2.66 9.62 10.75
C ASP A 39 -4.10 9.11 10.71
N GLY A 40 -4.34 8.05 11.49
CA GLY A 40 -5.66 7.53 11.81
C GLY A 40 -6.29 6.68 10.72
N VAL A 41 -7.33 5.95 11.14
CA VAL A 41 -8.12 5.09 10.25
C VAL A 41 -8.80 5.91 9.14
N ASP A 42 -9.29 7.11 9.47
CA ASP A 42 -9.92 7.98 8.47
C ASP A 42 -8.92 8.47 7.42
N GLY A 43 -7.68 8.74 7.82
CA GLY A 43 -6.60 9.07 6.89
C GLY A 43 -6.31 7.93 5.92
N MET A 44 -6.27 6.69 6.43
CA MET A 44 -6.06 5.49 5.60
C MET A 44 -7.23 5.27 4.63
N LYS A 45 -8.47 5.39 5.09
CA LYS A 45 -9.66 5.27 4.24
C LYS A 45 -9.69 6.35 3.16
N HIS A 46 -9.38 7.61 3.53
CA HIS A 46 -9.30 8.69 2.56
C HIS A 46 -8.25 8.41 1.47
N HIS A 47 -7.06 7.99 1.86
CA HIS A 47 -5.97 7.71 0.91
C HIS A 47 -6.37 6.62 -0.08
N TYR A 48 -6.88 5.50 0.38
CA TYR A 48 -7.21 4.37 -0.51
C TYR A 48 -8.56 4.49 -1.17
N ARG A 49 -9.63 4.66 -0.41
CA ARG A 49 -10.99 4.72 -0.96
C ARG A 49 -11.24 5.92 -1.86
N ASP A 50 -10.67 7.09 -1.51
CA ASP A 50 -10.98 8.34 -2.21
C ASP A 50 -9.92 8.71 -3.25
N LEU A 51 -8.64 8.32 -3.08
CA LEU A 51 -7.55 8.75 -3.96
C LEU A 51 -6.97 7.63 -4.83
N ILE A 52 -6.83 6.40 -4.32
CA ILE A 52 -6.20 5.30 -5.06
C ILE A 52 -7.23 4.47 -5.82
N TRP A 53 -8.15 3.83 -5.10
CA TRP A 53 -9.06 2.84 -5.70
C TRP A 53 -9.99 3.38 -6.79
N PRO A 54 -10.40 4.67 -6.79
CA PRO A 54 -11.15 5.20 -7.93
C PRO A 54 -10.39 5.18 -9.25
N HIS A 55 -9.06 5.25 -9.22
CA HIS A 55 -8.20 5.33 -10.39
C HIS A 55 -7.44 4.05 -10.70
N PHE A 56 -7.13 3.25 -9.67
CA PHE A 56 -6.28 2.07 -9.80
C PHE A 56 -6.89 0.86 -9.09
N THR A 57 -6.71 -0.32 -9.70
CA THR A 57 -6.64 -1.54 -8.89
C THR A 57 -5.24 -1.60 -8.28
N GLU A 58 -5.15 -1.94 -7.00
CA GLU A 58 -3.88 -2.14 -6.32
C GLU A 58 -3.81 -3.57 -5.81
N ARG A 59 -2.73 -4.27 -6.14
CA ARG A 59 -2.50 -5.62 -5.68
C ARG A 59 -1.17 -5.68 -4.94
N LEU A 60 -1.27 -5.89 -3.64
CA LEU A 60 -0.13 -6.07 -2.75
C LEU A 60 0.16 -7.56 -2.60
N SER A 61 1.38 -7.96 -2.93
CA SER A 61 1.89 -9.31 -2.73
C SER A 61 2.95 -9.30 -1.63
N VAL A 62 2.95 -10.35 -0.80
CA VAL A 62 3.84 -10.48 0.35
C VAL A 62 4.66 -11.78 0.21
N PRO A 63 5.80 -11.74 -0.51
CA PRO A 63 6.66 -12.91 -0.66
C PRO A 63 7.30 -13.38 0.66
N ARG A 64 7.56 -12.44 1.57
CA ARG A 64 8.18 -12.73 2.87
C ARG A 64 7.48 -11.97 3.98
N PHE A 65 7.28 -12.66 5.10
CA PHE A 65 6.73 -12.12 6.32
C PHE A 65 7.59 -12.56 7.50
N VAL A 66 7.88 -11.65 8.40
CA VAL A 66 8.52 -11.92 9.68
C VAL A 66 7.82 -11.13 10.77
N SER A 67 7.75 -11.67 11.97
CA SER A 67 7.18 -10.97 13.12
C SER A 67 7.84 -11.41 14.42
N ASP A 68 7.81 -10.50 15.38
CA ASP A 68 8.10 -10.75 16.77
C ASP A 68 7.02 -10.15 17.67
N ASP A 69 7.27 -10.08 18.97
CA ASP A 69 6.35 -9.45 19.92
C ASP A 69 6.31 -7.93 19.69
N GLY A 70 5.24 -7.47 19.06
CA GLY A 70 4.98 -6.05 18.84
C GLY A 70 5.42 -5.50 17.49
N ARG A 71 6.01 -6.32 16.61
CA ARG A 71 6.43 -5.88 15.27
C ARG A 71 6.18 -6.91 14.19
N ALA A 72 5.98 -6.42 12.98
CA ALA A 72 6.03 -7.25 11.79
C ALA A 72 6.78 -6.52 10.68
N ALA A 73 7.37 -7.29 9.77
CA ALA A 73 7.97 -6.75 8.56
C ALA A 73 7.65 -7.65 7.38
N ILE A 74 7.49 -7.04 6.21
CA ILE A 74 7.26 -7.76 4.96
C ILE A 74 8.20 -7.29 3.88
N GLN A 75 8.54 -8.20 2.99
CA GLN A 75 8.90 -7.85 1.64
C GLN A 75 7.61 -7.64 0.86
N MET A 76 7.50 -6.55 0.14
CA MET A 76 6.31 -6.24 -0.65
C MET A 76 6.61 -6.11 -2.13
N HIS A 77 5.64 -6.50 -2.94
CA HIS A 77 5.51 -6.10 -4.33
C HIS A 77 4.10 -5.56 -4.53
N THR A 78 3.99 -4.33 -5.03
CA THR A 78 2.70 -3.68 -5.26
C THR A 78 2.53 -3.35 -6.73
N LEU A 79 1.43 -3.79 -7.31
CA LEU A 79 1.06 -3.52 -8.70
C LEU A 79 -0.19 -2.64 -8.72
N PHE A 80 -0.06 -1.44 -9.27
CA PHE A 80 -1.16 -0.55 -9.61
C PHE A 80 -1.48 -0.67 -11.09
N THR A 81 -2.74 -0.88 -11.43
CA THR A 81 -3.22 -0.86 -12.82
C THR A 81 -4.27 0.23 -12.96
N ALA A 82 -4.07 1.17 -13.89
CA ALA A 82 -5.02 2.24 -14.14
C ALA A 82 -6.34 1.66 -14.66
N ARG A 83 -7.44 1.99 -14.00
CA ARG A 83 -8.80 1.52 -14.35
C ARG A 83 -9.37 2.24 -15.55
N ARG A 84 -8.95 3.51 -15.77
CA ARG A 84 -9.47 4.41 -16.78
C ARG A 84 -8.46 5.50 -17.08
N ASP A 85 -8.66 6.20 -18.18
CA ASP A 85 -7.92 7.41 -18.47
C ASP A 85 -8.26 8.47 -17.42
N ALA A 86 -7.26 9.11 -16.87
CA ALA A 86 -7.41 10.20 -15.90
C ALA A 86 -6.28 11.21 -16.07
N PRO A 87 -6.58 12.53 -16.11
CA PRO A 87 -5.56 13.56 -16.31
C PRO A 87 -4.78 13.86 -15.03
N ASP A 88 -5.33 13.51 -13.87
CA ASP A 88 -4.79 13.89 -12.57
C ASP A 88 -5.00 12.75 -11.56
N THR A 89 -3.92 12.03 -11.26
CA THR A 89 -3.85 11.01 -10.23
C THR A 89 -2.62 11.24 -9.36
N LEU A 90 -2.45 10.44 -8.31
CA LEU A 90 -1.23 10.49 -7.50
C LEU A 90 0.05 10.24 -8.32
N PHE A 91 -0.06 9.56 -9.46
CA PHE A 91 1.06 9.30 -10.37
C PHE A 91 1.04 10.19 -11.62
N GLY A 92 0.21 11.25 -11.64
CA GLY A 92 0.03 12.14 -12.78
C GLY A 92 -1.04 11.64 -13.75
N ALA A 93 -0.94 12.05 -15.02
CA ALA A 93 -1.87 11.60 -16.06
C ALA A 93 -1.61 10.13 -16.41
N VAL A 94 -2.70 9.36 -16.51
CA VAL A 94 -2.63 7.92 -16.82
C VAL A 94 -3.65 7.56 -17.88
N ARG A 95 -3.37 6.47 -18.60
CA ARG A 95 -4.31 5.82 -19.51
C ARG A 95 -4.70 4.45 -18.97
N ALA A 96 -5.94 4.03 -19.21
CA ALA A 96 -6.44 2.74 -18.78
C ALA A 96 -5.49 1.61 -19.22
N GLY A 97 -5.11 0.74 -18.27
CA GLY A 97 -4.20 -0.37 -18.50
C GLY A 97 -2.71 -0.09 -18.24
N GLU A 98 -2.31 1.16 -18.09
CA GLU A 98 -0.94 1.47 -17.63
C GLU A 98 -0.71 0.95 -16.21
N THR A 99 0.52 0.50 -15.94
CA THR A 99 0.88 -0.07 -14.64
C THR A 99 2.01 0.68 -13.97
N PHE A 100 1.95 0.66 -12.64
CA PHE A 100 3.01 1.17 -11.76
C PHE A 100 3.35 0.09 -10.74
N GLU A 101 4.63 -0.22 -10.60
CA GLU A 101 5.09 -1.28 -9.73
C GLU A 101 6.07 -0.73 -8.70
N PHE A 102 5.85 -1.11 -7.44
CA PHE A 102 6.76 -0.84 -6.32
C PHE A 102 7.25 -2.14 -5.73
N ASP A 103 8.54 -2.21 -5.46
CA ASP A 103 9.15 -3.25 -4.64
C ASP A 103 9.83 -2.64 -3.43
N GLY A 104 9.75 -3.29 -2.29
CA GLY A 104 10.37 -2.78 -1.09
C GLY A 104 10.03 -3.58 0.16
N VAL A 105 10.08 -2.88 1.29
CA VAL A 105 9.76 -3.44 2.60
C VAL A 105 8.80 -2.53 3.34
N ILE A 106 7.99 -3.12 4.21
CA ILE A 106 7.13 -2.39 5.13
C ILE A 106 7.41 -2.90 6.53
N MET A 107 7.59 -1.97 7.47
CA MET A 107 7.65 -2.23 8.91
C MET A 107 6.34 -1.82 9.55
N TYR A 108 5.87 -2.64 10.48
CA TYR A 108 4.66 -2.39 11.27
C TYR A 108 5.01 -2.45 12.75
N GLU A 109 4.62 -1.43 13.51
CA GLU A 109 4.50 -1.55 14.97
C GLU A 109 3.09 -2.05 15.28
N ILE A 110 2.99 -2.96 16.25
CA ILE A 110 1.73 -3.63 16.61
C ILE A 110 1.48 -3.35 18.09
N ASP A 111 0.29 -2.82 18.40
CA ASP A 111 -0.10 -2.48 19.76
C ASP A 111 -0.62 -3.70 20.55
N ASP A 112 -0.95 -3.49 21.83
CA ASP A 112 -1.46 -4.53 22.74
C ASP A 112 -2.82 -5.09 22.32
N THR A 113 -3.51 -4.45 21.38
CA THR A 113 -4.79 -4.93 20.82
C THR A 113 -4.61 -5.69 19.52
N ASP A 114 -3.37 -6.02 19.16
CA ASP A 114 -3.00 -6.71 17.92
C ASP A 114 -3.41 -5.93 16.66
N ARG A 115 -3.21 -4.59 16.70
CA ARG A 115 -3.48 -3.66 15.61
C ARG A 115 -2.21 -2.90 15.24
N PHE A 116 -2.13 -2.48 13.97
CA PHE A 116 -1.02 -1.67 13.49
C PHE A 116 -1.12 -0.26 14.05
N SER A 117 -0.13 0.16 14.83
CA SER A 117 0.00 1.51 15.39
C SER A 117 0.93 2.40 14.58
N ASP A 118 1.85 1.81 13.83
CA ASP A 118 2.72 2.53 12.89
C ASP A 118 3.00 1.67 11.65
N ILE A 119 2.99 2.29 10.49
CA ILE A 119 3.30 1.65 9.21
C ILE A 119 4.34 2.50 8.48
N LEU A 120 5.53 1.94 8.31
CA LEU A 120 6.63 2.60 7.62
C LEU A 120 6.98 1.84 6.35
N VAL A 121 6.77 2.49 5.20
CA VAL A 121 7.06 1.92 3.89
C VAL A 121 8.39 2.45 3.36
N ALA A 122 9.25 1.54 2.91
CA ALA A 122 10.47 1.87 2.19
C ALA A 122 10.53 1.07 0.89
N TYR A 123 10.22 1.70 -0.23
CA TYR A 123 10.36 1.07 -1.52
C TYR A 123 11.74 1.36 -2.12
N ASN A 124 12.27 0.41 -2.88
CA ASN A 124 13.58 0.49 -3.55
C ASN A 124 13.48 0.40 -5.08
N SER A 125 12.27 0.39 -5.61
CA SER A 125 12.00 0.34 -7.04
C SER A 125 10.62 0.94 -7.30
N PHE A 126 10.54 1.77 -8.35
CA PHE A 126 9.28 2.34 -8.84
C PHE A 126 9.32 2.39 -10.36
N VAL A 127 8.51 1.56 -11.01
CA VAL A 127 8.54 1.35 -12.46
C VAL A 127 7.16 1.60 -13.07
N HIS A 128 7.10 2.46 -14.09
CA HIS A 128 5.93 2.67 -14.93
C HIS A 128 6.05 1.84 -16.21
N THR A 129 4.99 1.15 -16.60
CA THR A 129 4.90 0.47 -17.89
C THR A 129 3.73 1.04 -18.67
N ASP A 130 4.00 1.57 -19.86
CA ASP A 130 2.98 2.16 -20.73
C ASP A 130 2.22 1.08 -21.52
N LEU A 131 1.24 1.50 -22.33
CA LEU A 131 0.41 0.59 -23.13
C LEU A 131 1.17 -0.13 -24.25
N ASP A 132 2.33 0.37 -24.66
CA ASP A 132 3.21 -0.25 -25.65
C ASP A 132 4.23 -1.21 -25.01
N GLY A 133 4.19 -1.36 -23.68
CA GLY A 133 5.10 -2.22 -22.92
C GLY A 133 6.44 -1.57 -22.60
N ASN A 134 6.60 -0.26 -22.83
CA ASN A 134 7.82 0.45 -22.47
C ASN A 134 7.88 0.65 -20.97
N ARG A 135 8.96 0.18 -20.36
CA ARG A 135 9.23 0.31 -18.93
C ARG A 135 10.09 1.54 -18.67
N ARG A 136 9.68 2.32 -17.69
CA ARG A 136 10.41 3.50 -17.24
C ARG A 136 10.63 3.42 -15.73
N ASP A 137 11.87 3.47 -15.32
CA ASP A 137 12.24 3.63 -13.92
C ASP A 137 11.98 5.09 -13.51
N LEU A 138 11.07 5.29 -12.56
CA LEU A 138 10.72 6.61 -12.05
C LEU A 138 11.62 7.05 -10.90
N GLY A 139 12.55 6.18 -10.51
CA GLY A 139 13.51 6.46 -9.45
C GLY A 139 12.93 6.32 -8.06
N ILE A 140 13.79 6.57 -7.09
CA ILE A 140 13.47 6.58 -5.66
C ILE A 140 13.90 7.94 -5.14
N PRO A 141 13.05 8.65 -4.38
CA PRO A 141 13.47 9.89 -3.72
C PRO A 141 14.59 9.58 -2.73
N HIS A 142 15.71 10.24 -2.87
CA HIS A 142 16.84 10.11 -1.93
C HIS A 142 16.78 11.20 -0.87
#